data_c7fd128c55f4fe43c96c900efbe0c2f6
#
_entry.id   c7fd128c55f4fe43c96c900efbe0c2f6
#
_cell.length_a   1.000
_cell.length_b   1.000
_cell.length_c   1.000
_cell.angle_alpha   90.00
_cell.angle_beta   90.00
_cell.angle_gamma   90.00
#
_symmetry.space_group_name_H-M   'P 1'
#
loop_
_entity.id
_entity.type
_entity.pdbx_description
1 polymer ?
#
loop_
_entity_poly.entity_id
_entity_poly.type
_entity_poly.pdbx_seq_one_letter_code
_entity_poly.pdbx_strand_id
1 'polypeptide(L)'
;MSGLPFPDPPLSDGVVALRPWRDEDAAVKASWGRDAAIVRWTGVPANQTEAAARAWAARMEDARKAGRVVNLAITDAASGAVLGSCDVRRPDHEDPALGEIGYLLSQTARGRGVATRALALLVAWSFRELGMERVQALVHPDNPRSAAVLVRLGFQREGLLRRYRAAEGGREDRIMYAVLAGELRRGAA
;
A
#
# COMPACT_ATOMS: atom_id res chain seq x y z
N MET A 1 -0.19 13.36 -20.34
CA MET A 1 -0.74 12.07 -19.80
C MET A 1 -1.77 12.42 -18.74
N SER A 2 -2.97 11.85 -18.80
CA SER A 2 -3.98 12.02 -17.74
C SER A 2 -3.48 11.35 -16.47
N GLY A 3 -3.80 11.95 -15.29
CA GLY A 3 -3.46 11.36 -13.99
C GLY A 3 -4.06 9.97 -13.80
N LEU A 4 -3.59 9.23 -12.79
CA LEU A 4 -4.21 7.95 -12.43
C LEU A 4 -5.61 8.19 -11.84
N PRO A 5 -6.63 7.40 -12.22
CA PRO A 5 -7.95 7.51 -11.62
C PRO A 5 -7.95 7.08 -10.14
N PHE A 6 -8.93 7.53 -9.37
CA PHE A 6 -9.35 6.82 -8.18
C PHE A 6 -10.38 5.74 -8.56
N PRO A 7 -10.50 4.66 -7.76
CA PRO A 7 -11.61 3.75 -7.96
C PRO A 7 -12.95 4.44 -7.69
N ASP A 8 -13.87 4.34 -8.65
CA ASP A 8 -15.23 4.86 -8.55
C ASP A 8 -16.22 3.79 -9.03
N PRO A 9 -17.10 3.27 -8.16
CA PRO A 9 -17.19 3.54 -6.72
C PRO A 9 -15.95 3.05 -5.95
N PRO A 10 -15.78 3.43 -4.65
CA PRO A 10 -14.74 2.88 -3.78
C PRO A 10 -14.75 1.35 -3.77
N LEU A 11 -13.55 0.74 -3.76
CA LEU A 11 -13.44 -0.71 -3.73
C LEU A 11 -13.90 -1.25 -2.38
N SER A 12 -14.69 -2.30 -2.36
CA SER A 12 -15.13 -2.93 -1.11
C SER A 12 -15.41 -4.42 -1.29
N ASP A 13 -15.18 -5.21 -0.24
CA ASP A 13 -15.61 -6.61 -0.11
C ASP A 13 -16.68 -6.80 0.99
N GLY A 14 -17.24 -5.69 1.50
CA GLY A 14 -18.22 -5.68 2.59
C GLY A 14 -17.60 -5.69 4.00
N VAL A 15 -16.31 -5.98 4.13
CA VAL A 15 -15.56 -5.95 5.41
C VAL A 15 -14.60 -4.78 5.44
N VAL A 16 -13.84 -4.60 4.37
CA VAL A 16 -12.96 -3.43 4.18
C VAL A 16 -13.37 -2.66 2.94
N ALA A 17 -13.08 -1.35 2.97
CA ALA A 17 -13.21 -0.51 1.79
C ALA A 17 -11.93 0.30 1.56
N LEU A 18 -11.66 0.61 0.29
CA LEU A 18 -10.54 1.45 -0.12
C LEU A 18 -11.10 2.71 -0.76
N ARG A 19 -10.77 3.87 -0.19
CA ARG A 19 -11.23 5.17 -0.67
C ARG A 19 -10.12 6.22 -0.69
N PRO A 20 -10.29 7.31 -1.43
CA PRO A 20 -9.41 8.46 -1.31
C PRO A 20 -9.34 8.98 0.14
N TRP A 21 -8.20 9.58 0.48
CA TRP A 21 -8.01 10.25 1.76
C TRP A 21 -8.92 11.47 1.89
N ARG A 22 -9.37 11.75 3.11
CA ARG A 22 -10.14 12.93 3.48
C ARG A 22 -9.34 13.77 4.46
N ASP A 23 -9.65 15.04 4.57
CA ASP A 23 -8.95 15.93 5.50
C ASP A 23 -9.11 15.51 6.96
N GLU A 24 -10.27 14.98 7.31
CA GLU A 24 -10.59 14.42 8.63
C GLU A 24 -9.72 13.22 9.03
N ASP A 25 -9.11 12.51 8.07
CA ASP A 25 -8.24 11.35 8.34
C ASP A 25 -6.84 11.76 8.85
N ALA A 26 -6.50 13.05 8.81
CA ALA A 26 -5.17 13.54 9.17
C ALA A 26 -4.77 13.20 10.61
N ALA A 27 -5.70 13.25 11.55
CA ALA A 27 -5.45 12.90 12.95
C ALA A 27 -5.05 11.43 13.13
N VAL A 28 -5.78 10.51 12.46
CA VAL A 28 -5.46 9.08 12.49
C VAL A 28 -4.12 8.82 11.85
N LYS A 29 -3.86 9.42 10.68
CA LYS A 29 -2.57 9.28 9.98
C LYS A 29 -1.41 9.81 10.84
N ALA A 30 -1.56 10.93 11.52
CA ALA A 30 -0.57 11.49 12.44
C ALA A 30 -0.27 10.53 13.60
N SER A 31 -1.29 9.84 14.12
CA SER A 31 -1.13 8.88 15.22
C SER A 31 -0.17 7.73 14.90
N TRP A 32 0.00 7.38 13.62
CA TRP A 32 0.89 6.32 13.18
C TRP A 32 2.37 6.60 13.43
N GLY A 33 2.77 7.87 13.53
CA GLY A 33 4.14 8.24 13.95
C GLY A 33 4.51 7.86 15.38
N ARG A 34 3.54 7.40 16.19
CA ARG A 34 3.76 6.86 17.54
C ARG A 34 3.82 5.32 17.56
N ASP A 35 3.54 4.66 16.45
CA ASP A 35 3.63 3.20 16.33
C ASP A 35 5.03 2.81 15.84
N ALA A 36 5.85 2.27 16.74
CA ALA A 36 7.24 1.89 16.44
C ALA A 36 7.36 0.90 15.27
N ALA A 37 6.37 0.01 15.08
CA ALA A 37 6.39 -0.93 13.95
C ALA A 37 6.10 -0.22 12.63
N ILE A 38 5.20 0.77 12.61
CA ILE A 38 4.97 1.58 11.41
C ILE A 38 6.22 2.38 11.06
N VAL A 39 6.78 3.10 12.02
CA VAL A 39 8.01 3.90 11.82
C VAL A 39 9.14 3.02 11.30
N ARG A 40 9.34 1.83 11.88
CA ARG A 40 10.40 0.90 11.48
C ARG A 40 10.25 0.39 10.04
N TRP A 41 9.03 0.01 9.62
CA TRP A 41 8.83 -0.71 8.36
C TRP A 41 8.38 0.16 7.19
N THR A 42 8.02 1.42 7.46
CA THR A 42 7.46 2.33 6.46
C THR A 42 8.22 3.64 6.41
N GLY A 43 7.82 4.54 5.54
CA GLY A 43 8.36 5.91 5.50
C GLY A 43 7.60 6.90 6.38
N VAL A 44 6.77 6.45 7.31
CA VAL A 44 6.06 7.35 8.24
C VAL A 44 7.04 7.89 9.28
N PRO A 45 7.23 9.22 9.37
CA PRO A 45 8.14 9.81 10.35
C PRO A 45 7.68 9.55 11.79
N ALA A 46 8.63 9.36 12.70
CA ALA A 46 8.33 9.39 14.13
C ALA A 46 7.72 10.75 14.52
N ASN A 47 6.74 10.72 15.43
CA ASN A 47 6.06 11.92 15.94
C ASN A 47 5.43 12.81 14.83
N GLN A 48 4.94 12.20 13.76
CA GLN A 48 4.27 12.92 12.66
C GLN A 48 3.11 13.77 13.21
N THR A 49 3.05 15.05 12.78
CA THR A 49 1.93 15.96 13.12
C THR A 49 0.79 15.84 12.10
N GLU A 50 -0.41 16.33 12.44
CA GLU A 50 -1.52 16.41 11.50
C GLU A 50 -1.20 17.30 10.29
N ALA A 51 -0.51 18.43 10.51
CA ALA A 51 -0.06 19.29 9.42
C ALA A 51 0.85 18.54 8.44
N ALA A 52 1.78 17.73 8.95
CA ALA A 52 2.64 16.88 8.12
C ALA A 52 1.83 15.79 7.40
N ALA A 53 0.80 15.24 8.03
CA ALA A 53 -0.12 14.27 7.41
C ALA A 53 -0.91 14.89 6.25
N ARG A 54 -1.45 16.10 6.42
CA ARG A 54 -2.14 16.85 5.35
C ARG A 54 -1.17 17.20 4.19
N ALA A 55 0.01 17.71 4.51
CA ALA A 55 1.02 17.99 3.49
C ALA A 55 1.43 16.74 2.70
N TRP A 56 1.49 15.58 3.38
CA TRP A 56 1.73 14.31 2.69
C TRP A 56 0.57 13.95 1.76
N ALA A 57 -0.69 14.09 2.20
CA ALA A 57 -1.86 13.79 1.38
C ALA A 57 -1.89 14.67 0.11
N ALA A 58 -1.57 15.96 0.23
CA ALA A 58 -1.45 16.87 -0.92
C ALA A 58 -0.36 16.40 -1.91
N ARG A 59 0.83 16.00 -1.41
CA ARG A 59 1.90 15.45 -2.28
C ARG A 59 1.47 14.15 -2.98
N MET A 60 0.68 13.30 -2.33
CA MET A 60 0.16 12.08 -2.96
C MET A 60 -0.86 12.41 -4.06
N GLU A 61 -1.70 13.43 -3.86
CA GLU A 61 -2.62 13.90 -4.90
C GLU A 61 -1.87 14.48 -6.11
N ASP A 62 -0.82 15.27 -5.89
CA ASP A 62 0.03 15.78 -6.99
C ASP A 62 0.73 14.62 -7.73
N ALA A 63 1.22 13.63 -6.99
CA ALA A 63 1.83 12.44 -7.58
C ALA A 63 0.81 11.59 -8.37
N ARG A 64 -0.44 11.52 -7.93
CA ARG A 64 -1.53 10.87 -8.66
C ARG A 64 -1.85 11.60 -9.97
N LYS A 65 -2.01 12.92 -9.90
CA LYS A 65 -2.23 13.77 -11.09
C LYS A 65 -1.08 13.64 -12.10
N ALA A 66 0.13 13.44 -11.61
CA ALA A 66 1.31 13.17 -12.45
C ALA A 66 1.42 11.71 -12.92
N GLY A 67 0.42 10.86 -12.68
CA GLY A 67 0.40 9.47 -13.16
C GLY A 67 1.30 8.50 -12.39
N ARG A 68 1.79 8.86 -11.19
CA ARG A 68 2.83 8.10 -10.49
C ARG A 68 2.33 7.15 -9.42
N VAL A 69 1.29 7.53 -8.66
CA VAL A 69 0.81 6.73 -7.52
C VAL A 69 -0.68 6.95 -7.28
N VAL A 70 -1.38 5.90 -6.88
CA VAL A 70 -2.70 5.99 -6.24
C VAL A 70 -2.55 5.52 -4.82
N ASN A 71 -2.80 6.39 -3.85
CA ASN A 71 -2.76 6.08 -2.43
C ASN A 71 -4.17 6.18 -1.84
N LEU A 72 -4.57 5.12 -1.12
CA LEU A 72 -5.92 4.96 -0.59
C LEU A 72 -5.90 4.71 0.92
N ALA A 73 -6.89 5.22 1.62
CA ALA A 73 -7.21 4.82 2.98
C ALA A 73 -7.86 3.44 2.95
N ILE A 74 -7.41 2.54 3.82
CA ILE A 74 -8.09 1.29 4.13
C ILE A 74 -9.06 1.58 5.27
N THR A 75 -10.33 1.32 5.08
CA THR A 75 -11.37 1.59 6.09
C THR A 75 -12.18 0.34 6.39
N ASP A 76 -12.78 0.31 7.57
CA ASP A 76 -13.85 -0.62 7.89
C ASP A 76 -15.09 -0.28 7.06
N ALA A 77 -15.65 -1.25 6.35
CA ALA A 77 -16.74 -0.98 5.40
C ALA A 77 -18.04 -0.55 6.08
N ALA A 78 -18.29 -0.97 7.31
CA ALA A 78 -19.51 -0.65 8.04
C ALA A 78 -19.43 0.72 8.75
N SER A 79 -18.32 0.99 9.46
CA SER A 79 -18.16 2.19 10.28
C SER A 79 -17.45 3.34 9.56
N GLY A 80 -16.71 3.06 8.47
CA GLY A 80 -15.85 4.03 7.80
C GLY A 80 -14.54 4.35 8.54
N ALA A 81 -14.29 3.73 9.69
CA ALA A 81 -13.10 3.96 10.49
C ALA A 81 -11.83 3.60 9.71
N VAL A 82 -10.80 4.46 9.76
CA VAL A 82 -9.53 4.23 9.07
C VAL A 82 -8.73 3.16 9.79
N LEU A 83 -8.42 2.09 9.07
CA LEU A 83 -7.66 0.92 9.54
C LEU A 83 -6.20 0.93 9.08
N GLY A 84 -5.89 1.65 8.00
CA GLY A 84 -4.57 1.66 7.41
C GLY A 84 -4.49 2.45 6.11
N SER A 85 -3.43 2.21 5.36
CA SER A 85 -3.16 2.79 4.04
C SER A 85 -2.65 1.72 3.10
N CYS A 86 -2.99 1.85 1.82
CA CYS A 86 -2.32 1.11 0.75
C CYS A 86 -2.12 2.02 -0.45
N ASP A 87 -1.13 1.68 -1.27
CA ASP A 87 -0.86 2.37 -2.51
C ASP A 87 -0.42 1.41 -3.60
N VAL A 88 -0.66 1.82 -4.84
CA VAL A 88 0.00 1.28 -6.03
C VAL A 88 0.68 2.42 -6.76
N ARG A 89 1.95 2.21 -7.12
CA ARG A 89 2.77 3.19 -7.82
C ARG A 89 3.36 2.58 -9.08
N ARG A 90 3.68 3.42 -10.05
CA ARG A 90 4.49 3.07 -11.21
C ARG A 90 5.95 3.33 -10.87
N PRO A 91 6.77 2.30 -10.63
CA PRO A 91 8.19 2.47 -10.26
C PRO A 91 9.02 2.92 -11.47
N ASP A 92 8.56 2.59 -12.67
CA ASP A 92 9.14 3.00 -13.94
C ASP A 92 8.10 3.80 -14.74
N HIS A 93 8.49 4.96 -15.25
CA HIS A 93 7.61 5.81 -16.06
C HIS A 93 7.48 5.32 -17.51
N GLU A 94 8.43 4.54 -17.97
CA GLU A 94 8.45 3.97 -19.32
C GLU A 94 7.64 2.66 -19.40
N ASP A 95 7.41 2.01 -18.26
CA ASP A 95 6.59 0.79 -18.17
C ASP A 95 5.31 1.01 -17.36
N PRO A 96 4.21 1.44 -17.98
CA PRO A 96 2.95 1.65 -17.28
C PRO A 96 2.27 0.33 -16.85
N ALA A 97 2.69 -0.82 -17.38
CA ALA A 97 2.16 -2.13 -17.01
C ALA A 97 2.80 -2.71 -15.74
N LEU A 98 3.88 -2.08 -15.24
CA LEU A 98 4.51 -2.45 -13.98
C LEU A 98 3.95 -1.63 -12.82
N GLY A 99 3.42 -2.32 -11.79
CA GLY A 99 3.00 -1.74 -10.53
C GLY A 99 3.87 -2.17 -9.34
N GLU A 100 4.02 -1.29 -8.36
CA GLU A 100 4.60 -1.64 -7.06
C GLU A 100 3.64 -1.20 -5.95
N ILE A 101 3.33 -2.13 -5.02
CA ILE A 101 2.42 -1.84 -3.90
C ILE A 101 3.16 -1.60 -2.60
N GLY A 102 2.57 -0.72 -1.78
CA GLY A 102 2.91 -0.51 -0.38
C GLY A 102 1.67 -0.53 0.49
N TYR A 103 1.84 -0.87 1.77
CA TYR A 103 0.74 -0.83 2.73
C TYR A 103 1.23 -0.75 4.16
N LEU A 104 0.35 -0.29 5.03
CA LEU A 104 0.48 -0.34 6.48
C LEU A 104 -0.89 -0.49 7.14
N LEU A 105 -0.91 -1.03 8.35
CA LEU A 105 -2.10 -1.09 9.20
C LEU A 105 -1.85 -0.48 10.56
N SER A 106 -2.85 0.21 11.09
CA SER A 106 -2.89 0.60 12.49
C SER A 106 -2.79 -0.64 13.40
N GLN A 107 -2.29 -0.47 14.61
CA GLN A 107 -2.07 -1.57 15.55
C GLN A 107 -3.33 -2.42 15.76
N THR A 108 -4.49 -1.77 15.93
CA THR A 108 -5.77 -2.42 16.19
C THR A 108 -6.35 -3.20 14.99
N ALA A 109 -5.86 -2.95 13.78
CA ALA A 109 -6.30 -3.60 12.56
C ALA A 109 -5.46 -4.83 12.19
N ARG A 110 -4.32 -5.04 12.87
CA ARG A 110 -3.41 -6.16 12.58
C ARG A 110 -3.98 -7.50 13.04
N GLY A 111 -3.60 -8.60 12.36
CA GLY A 111 -4.01 -9.95 12.71
C GLY A 111 -5.46 -10.31 12.35
N ARG A 112 -6.21 -9.41 11.71
CA ARG A 112 -7.64 -9.55 11.39
C ARG A 112 -7.93 -9.78 9.90
N GLY A 113 -6.92 -10.12 9.10
CA GLY A 113 -7.08 -10.32 7.65
C GLY A 113 -7.21 -9.03 6.82
N VAL A 114 -7.24 -7.86 7.44
CA VAL A 114 -7.47 -6.55 6.79
C VAL A 114 -6.49 -6.30 5.65
N ALA A 115 -5.18 -6.53 5.85
CA ALA A 115 -4.18 -6.32 4.79
C ALA A 115 -4.43 -7.23 3.58
N THR A 116 -4.72 -8.51 3.80
CA THR A 116 -4.98 -9.46 2.71
C THR A 116 -6.19 -9.05 1.89
N ARG A 117 -7.30 -8.64 2.54
CA ARG A 117 -8.51 -8.15 1.86
C ARG A 117 -8.24 -6.86 1.07
N ALA A 118 -7.61 -5.87 1.72
CA ALA A 118 -7.31 -4.59 1.10
C ALA A 118 -6.41 -4.74 -0.13
N LEU A 119 -5.34 -5.54 -0.03
CA LEU A 119 -4.44 -5.77 -1.15
C LEU A 119 -5.07 -6.63 -2.27
N ALA A 120 -5.95 -7.58 -1.94
CA ALA A 120 -6.70 -8.32 -2.96
C ALA A 120 -7.54 -7.36 -3.82
N LEU A 121 -8.25 -6.41 -3.18
CA LEU A 121 -9.03 -5.39 -3.89
C LEU A 121 -8.14 -4.46 -4.73
N LEU A 122 -7.05 -3.95 -4.13
CA LEU A 122 -6.15 -3.02 -4.81
C LEU A 122 -5.49 -3.65 -6.03
N VAL A 123 -4.92 -4.86 -5.89
CA VAL A 123 -4.19 -5.55 -6.95
C VAL A 123 -5.14 -5.97 -8.09
N ALA A 124 -6.33 -6.49 -7.75
CA ALA A 124 -7.34 -6.82 -8.75
C ALA A 124 -7.80 -5.59 -9.55
N TRP A 125 -7.97 -4.46 -8.88
CA TRP A 125 -8.29 -3.18 -9.53
C TRP A 125 -7.14 -2.68 -10.40
N SER A 126 -5.90 -2.81 -9.94
CA SER A 126 -4.71 -2.39 -10.69
C SER A 126 -4.57 -3.16 -12.01
N PHE A 127 -4.83 -4.45 -12.01
CA PHE A 127 -4.83 -5.25 -13.24
C PHE A 127 -5.97 -4.84 -14.18
N ARG A 128 -7.18 -4.66 -13.65
CA ARG A 128 -8.37 -4.45 -14.47
C ARG A 128 -8.50 -3.02 -15.01
N GLU A 129 -8.21 -2.01 -14.17
CA GLU A 129 -8.49 -0.61 -14.48
C GLU A 129 -7.24 0.22 -14.80
N LEU A 130 -6.07 -0.15 -14.27
CA LEU A 130 -4.82 0.56 -14.56
C LEU A 130 -4.00 -0.11 -15.66
N GLY A 131 -4.45 -1.27 -16.18
CA GLY A 131 -3.78 -2.02 -17.24
C GLY A 131 -2.43 -2.60 -16.81
N MET A 132 -2.22 -2.80 -15.51
CA MET A 132 -1.01 -3.44 -15.04
C MET A 132 -1.01 -4.93 -15.39
N GLU A 133 0.14 -5.46 -15.77
CA GLU A 133 0.33 -6.90 -16.06
C GLU A 133 1.11 -7.59 -14.97
N ARG A 134 1.93 -6.81 -14.24
CA ARG A 134 2.74 -7.25 -13.11
C ARG A 134 2.60 -6.28 -11.95
N VAL A 135 2.39 -6.82 -10.76
CA VAL A 135 2.43 -6.05 -9.50
C VAL A 135 3.47 -6.66 -8.58
N GLN A 136 4.39 -5.82 -8.11
CA GLN A 136 5.46 -6.23 -7.21
C GLN A 136 5.36 -5.57 -5.84
N ALA A 137 6.09 -6.12 -4.86
CA ALA A 137 6.23 -5.57 -3.52
C ALA A 137 7.63 -5.84 -2.98
N LEU A 138 8.21 -4.87 -2.28
CA LEU A 138 9.51 -4.96 -1.64
C LEU A 138 9.35 -5.12 -0.13
N VAL A 139 9.81 -6.24 0.40
CA VAL A 139 9.69 -6.58 1.82
C VAL A 139 11.06 -6.62 2.48
N HIS A 140 11.18 -6.02 3.66
CA HIS A 140 12.38 -6.17 4.48
C HIS A 140 12.53 -7.64 4.93
N PRO A 141 13.75 -8.25 4.89
CA PRO A 141 13.95 -9.66 5.28
C PRO A 141 13.39 -9.99 6.68
N ASP A 142 13.49 -9.06 7.63
CA ASP A 142 13.01 -9.21 9.01
C ASP A 142 11.50 -8.91 9.18
N ASN A 143 10.74 -8.76 8.09
CA ASN A 143 9.30 -8.55 8.15
C ASN A 143 8.50 -9.75 7.60
N PRO A 144 8.53 -10.93 8.26
CA PRO A 144 7.84 -12.12 7.79
C PRO A 144 6.32 -11.95 7.75
N ARG A 145 5.76 -11.02 8.56
CA ARG A 145 4.32 -10.73 8.55
C ARG A 145 3.88 -10.14 7.21
N SER A 146 4.65 -9.21 6.65
CA SER A 146 4.38 -8.66 5.32
C SER A 146 4.53 -9.72 4.24
N ALA A 147 5.59 -10.53 4.28
CA ALA A 147 5.79 -11.63 3.36
C ALA A 147 4.60 -12.62 3.35
N ALA A 148 4.09 -12.98 4.54
CA ALA A 148 2.96 -13.91 4.66
C ALA A 148 1.67 -13.38 4.02
N VAL A 149 1.42 -12.05 4.07
CA VAL A 149 0.27 -11.44 3.39
C VAL A 149 0.40 -11.61 1.87
N LEU A 150 1.56 -11.31 1.31
CA LEU A 150 1.82 -11.41 -0.13
C LEU A 150 1.69 -12.87 -0.63
N VAL A 151 2.29 -13.82 0.09
CA VAL A 151 2.21 -15.25 -0.26
C VAL A 151 0.75 -15.76 -0.29
N ARG A 152 -0.10 -15.34 0.67
CA ARG A 152 -1.53 -15.68 0.65
C ARG A 152 -2.25 -15.18 -0.59
N LEU A 153 -1.82 -14.04 -1.12
CA LEU A 153 -2.39 -13.43 -2.33
C LEU A 153 -1.82 -14.01 -3.63
N GLY A 154 -0.90 -14.97 -3.56
CA GLY A 154 -0.30 -15.60 -4.73
C GLY A 154 1.00 -14.95 -5.21
N PHE A 155 1.49 -13.92 -4.51
CA PHE A 155 2.79 -13.35 -4.85
C PHE A 155 3.88 -14.41 -4.69
N GLN A 156 4.75 -14.50 -5.67
CA GLN A 156 5.92 -15.37 -5.68
C GLN A 156 7.15 -14.59 -5.19
N ARG A 157 8.00 -15.25 -4.40
CA ARG A 157 9.28 -14.69 -3.99
C ARG A 157 10.29 -14.87 -5.13
N GLU A 158 10.79 -13.77 -5.70
CA GLU A 158 11.68 -13.81 -6.86
C GLU A 158 13.16 -13.67 -6.48
N GLY A 159 13.49 -13.02 -5.37
CA GLY A 159 14.88 -12.91 -4.98
C GLY A 159 15.17 -11.93 -3.86
N LEU A 160 16.45 -11.92 -3.44
CA LEU A 160 17.00 -10.96 -2.50
C LEU A 160 17.77 -9.88 -3.26
N LEU A 161 17.33 -8.64 -3.10
CA LEU A 161 17.99 -7.45 -3.61
C LEU A 161 18.91 -6.90 -2.51
N ARG A 162 20.18 -7.19 -2.59
CA ARG A 162 21.16 -6.78 -1.58
C ARG A 162 21.41 -5.28 -1.63
N ARG A 163 21.39 -4.60 -0.46
CA ARG A 163 21.66 -3.17 -0.31
C ARG A 163 20.79 -2.28 -1.24
N TYR A 164 19.57 -2.71 -1.48
CA TYR A 164 18.68 -2.11 -2.47
C TYR A 164 18.19 -0.73 -2.06
N ARG A 165 17.74 -0.57 -0.81
CA ARG A 165 17.10 0.66 -0.34
C ARG A 165 18.02 1.47 0.57
N ALA A 166 18.09 2.77 0.35
CA ALA A 166 18.73 3.69 1.29
C ALA A 166 17.93 3.74 2.60
N ALA A 167 18.61 3.69 3.72
CA ALA A 167 18.06 3.78 5.07
C ALA A 167 19.03 4.56 5.98
N GLU A 168 18.55 4.95 7.15
CA GLU A 168 19.40 5.56 8.17
C GLU A 168 20.51 4.57 8.57
N GLY A 169 21.76 4.99 8.47
CA GLY A 169 22.93 4.13 8.74
C GLY A 169 23.43 3.33 7.54
N GLY A 170 22.87 3.49 6.32
CA GLY A 170 23.40 2.85 5.13
C GLY A 170 22.36 2.39 4.13
N ARG A 171 22.49 1.16 3.67
CA ARG A 171 21.55 0.56 2.72
C ARG A 171 21.06 -0.79 3.25
N GLU A 172 19.81 -1.08 3.03
CA GLU A 172 19.13 -2.29 3.48
C GLU A 172 18.78 -3.22 2.31
N ASP A 173 18.72 -4.50 2.62
CA ASP A 173 18.23 -5.52 1.70
C ASP A 173 16.72 -5.45 1.56
N ARG A 174 16.23 -5.92 0.41
CA ARG A 174 14.79 -6.15 0.18
C ARG A 174 14.59 -7.51 -0.48
N ILE A 175 13.50 -8.18 -0.15
CA ILE A 175 13.04 -9.35 -0.86
C ILE A 175 11.99 -8.89 -1.85
N MET A 176 12.18 -9.23 -3.13
CA MET A 176 11.21 -8.97 -4.20
C MET A 176 10.15 -10.06 -4.18
N TYR A 177 8.90 -9.65 -4.15
CA TYR A 177 7.73 -10.47 -4.40
C TYR A 177 6.98 -9.89 -5.59
N ALA A 178 6.38 -10.74 -6.43
CA ALA A 178 5.54 -10.30 -7.53
C ALA A 178 4.39 -11.27 -7.80
N VAL A 179 3.35 -10.74 -8.43
CA VAL A 179 2.20 -11.49 -8.94
C VAL A 179 1.87 -10.97 -10.34
N LEU A 180 1.53 -11.87 -11.25
CA LEU A 180 1.09 -11.54 -12.61
C LEU A 180 -0.43 -11.53 -12.69
N ALA A 181 -0.96 -10.84 -13.72
CA ALA A 181 -2.39 -10.91 -14.01
C ALA A 181 -2.80 -12.37 -14.23
N GLY A 182 -3.84 -12.82 -13.48
CA GLY A 182 -4.29 -14.22 -13.50
C GLY A 182 -3.75 -15.10 -12.37
N GLU A 183 -2.67 -14.73 -11.70
CA GLU A 183 -2.11 -15.48 -10.55
C GLU A 183 -2.69 -15.03 -9.20
N LEU A 184 -3.34 -13.84 -9.16
CA LEU A 184 -3.88 -13.28 -7.92
C LEU A 184 -4.91 -14.23 -7.30
N ARG A 185 -4.62 -14.68 -6.10
CA ARG A 185 -5.56 -15.48 -5.30
C ARG A 185 -6.54 -14.55 -4.61
N ARG A 186 -7.84 -14.77 -4.79
CA ARG A 186 -8.85 -14.13 -3.95
C ARG A 186 -8.58 -14.63 -2.54
N GLY A 187 -8.19 -13.74 -1.63
CA GLY A 187 -7.92 -14.11 -0.26
C GLY A 187 -9.12 -14.92 0.28
N ALA A 188 -8.85 -16.09 0.81
CA ALA A 188 -9.86 -16.85 1.52
C ALA A 188 -10.40 -15.96 2.66
N ALA A 189 -11.72 -15.86 2.71
CA ALA A 189 -12.44 -15.12 3.74
C ALA A 189 -12.12 -15.68 5.14
#